data_5496146ab526abbcf5a5fd06aecf385c
#
_entry.id   5496146ab526abbcf5a5fd06aecf385c
#
_cell.length_a   1.000
_cell.length_b   1.000
_cell.length_c   1.000
_cell.angle_alpha   90.00
_cell.angle_beta   90.00
_cell.angle_gamma   90.00
#
_symmetry.space_group_name_H-M   'P 1'
#
loop_
_entity.id
_entity.type
_entity.pdbx_description
1 polymer ?
#
loop_
_entity_poly.entity_id
_entity_poly.type
_entity_poly.pdbx_seq_one_letter_code
_entity_poly.pdbx_strand_id
1 'polypeptide(L)'
;MKTRKRKIEITIAAISKRINLAWLMLLVGLCCSMPVKAQCEAPNEAFKSGEHVMYDLFFNWKFVWIKAGIASLTTNATTYHSKPAYRFNLLSISSKKVDFFFKMRDTLTCIVGEKLEPRYFRKGAEEGKRYTVDEAWFSYKDGLCFVNQKRTYRDGEIVETEYSDSRCVFDMLSILAQARSYDPKDYKVGQKINFPMATGRRVEEQTLIYRGMKNIAAENDTTYRCLVFSFVEYTDKGKEKEVITFYITDDKNHLPVRLDMFLNIGSAKAFLKSVSGNRYPLTSIISK
;
A
#
# COMPACT_ATOMS: atom_id res chain seq x y z
N MET A 1 37.90 2.34 -70.39
CA MET A 1 37.83 3.20 -69.20
C MET A 1 36.43 3.32 -68.54
N LYS A 2 35.33 3.21 -69.27
CA LYS A 2 33.94 3.29 -68.76
C LYS A 2 33.52 2.14 -67.83
N THR A 3 33.97 0.91 -68.08
CA THR A 3 33.59 -0.28 -67.30
C THR A 3 34.21 -0.33 -65.91
N ARG A 4 35.39 0.25 -65.69
CA ARG A 4 36.06 0.31 -64.40
C ARG A 4 35.43 1.31 -63.41
N LYS A 5 34.93 2.45 -63.93
CA LYS A 5 34.20 3.44 -63.12
C LYS A 5 32.86 2.90 -62.61
N ARG A 6 32.11 2.16 -63.44
CA ARG A 6 30.79 1.60 -63.06
C ARG A 6 30.92 0.52 -61.99
N LYS A 7 31.99 -0.30 -61.97
CA LYS A 7 32.23 -1.29 -60.88
C LYS A 7 32.55 -0.61 -59.53
N ILE A 8 33.30 0.50 -59.54
CA ILE A 8 33.66 1.25 -58.34
C ILE A 8 32.42 1.90 -57.72
N GLU A 9 31.53 2.52 -58.53
CA GLU A 9 30.29 3.14 -58.06
C GLU A 9 29.32 2.12 -57.42
N ILE A 10 29.20 0.90 -58.02
CA ILE A 10 28.35 -0.16 -57.48
C ILE A 10 28.91 -0.66 -56.15
N THR A 11 30.23 -0.77 -55.99
CA THR A 11 30.88 -1.21 -54.76
C THR A 11 30.74 -0.19 -53.64
N ILE A 12 30.86 1.12 -53.92
CA ILE A 12 30.68 2.21 -52.94
C ILE A 12 29.21 2.28 -52.49
N ALA A 13 28.24 2.12 -53.40
CA ALA A 13 26.82 2.11 -53.08
C ALA A 13 26.43 0.88 -52.21
N ALA A 14 27.03 -0.28 -52.43
CA ALA A 14 26.80 -1.49 -51.62
C ALA A 14 27.41 -1.35 -50.21
N ILE A 15 28.57 -0.70 -50.07
CA ILE A 15 29.23 -0.45 -48.79
C ILE A 15 28.41 0.60 -48.00
N SER A 16 27.96 1.67 -48.61
CA SER A 16 27.11 2.70 -47.99
C SER A 16 25.77 2.11 -47.48
N LYS A 17 25.13 1.21 -48.25
CA LYS A 17 23.90 0.52 -47.80
C LYS A 17 24.16 -0.41 -46.60
N ARG A 18 25.29 -1.09 -46.55
CA ARG A 18 25.64 -1.97 -45.41
C ARG A 18 25.98 -1.18 -44.13
N ILE A 19 26.62 -0.02 -44.28
CA ILE A 19 26.93 0.88 -43.16
C ILE A 19 25.63 1.46 -42.62
N ASN A 20 24.70 1.94 -43.49
CA ASN A 20 23.41 2.46 -43.03
C ASN A 20 22.55 1.39 -42.37
N LEU A 21 22.59 0.13 -42.84
CA LEU A 21 21.86 -0.99 -42.18
C LEU A 21 22.45 -1.34 -40.82
N ALA A 22 23.77 -1.30 -40.67
CA ALA A 22 24.45 -1.54 -39.40
C ALA A 22 24.15 -0.43 -38.36
N TRP A 23 24.13 0.85 -38.79
CA TRP A 23 23.72 1.98 -37.96
C TRP A 23 22.25 1.92 -37.57
N LEU A 24 21.36 1.45 -38.46
CA LEU A 24 19.94 1.24 -38.18
C LEU A 24 19.73 0.14 -37.14
N MET A 25 20.47 -0.97 -37.23
CA MET A 25 20.42 -2.05 -36.23
C MET A 25 21.01 -1.63 -34.87
N LEU A 26 22.04 -0.78 -34.88
CA LEU A 26 22.59 -0.22 -33.64
C LEU A 26 21.63 0.74 -32.94
N LEU A 27 20.92 1.56 -33.71
CA LEU A 27 19.87 2.46 -33.21
C LEU A 27 18.65 1.69 -32.64
N VAL A 28 18.23 0.62 -33.32
CA VAL A 28 17.14 -0.25 -32.83
C VAL A 28 17.55 -0.99 -31.55
N GLY A 29 18.82 -1.42 -31.44
CA GLY A 29 19.36 -2.03 -30.22
C GLY A 29 19.44 -1.08 -29.02
N LEU A 30 19.71 0.21 -29.24
CA LEU A 30 19.72 1.24 -28.19
C LEU A 30 18.32 1.62 -27.69
N CYS A 31 17.28 1.52 -28.53
CA CYS A 31 15.89 1.80 -28.12
C CYS A 31 15.27 0.71 -27.24
N CYS A 32 15.84 -0.52 -27.21
CA CYS A 32 15.32 -1.63 -26.41
C CYS A 32 15.86 -1.67 -24.98
N SER A 33 16.74 -0.77 -24.58
CA SER A 33 17.30 -0.72 -23.21
C SER A 33 16.64 0.33 -22.32
N MET A 34 15.33 0.60 -22.49
CA MET A 34 14.61 1.33 -21.47
C MET A 34 14.55 0.46 -20.20
N PRO A 35 15.00 0.96 -19.03
CA PRO A 35 14.83 0.20 -17.80
C PRO A 35 13.33 -0.01 -17.59
N VAL A 36 12.89 -1.26 -17.74
CA VAL A 36 11.53 -1.66 -17.31
C VAL A 36 11.51 -1.39 -15.82
N LYS A 37 10.81 -0.33 -15.40
CA LYS A 37 10.53 -0.13 -13.97
C LYS A 37 9.83 -1.39 -13.49
N ALA A 38 10.41 -2.04 -12.47
CA ALA A 38 9.74 -3.17 -11.87
C ALA A 38 8.38 -2.68 -11.34
N GLN A 39 7.36 -3.40 -11.72
CA GLN A 39 5.96 -3.04 -11.70
C GLN A 39 5.41 -2.55 -10.34
N CYS A 40 6.01 -3.02 -9.23
CA CYS A 40 5.54 -2.72 -7.87
C CYS A 40 6.55 -1.91 -7.05
N GLU A 41 7.62 -1.43 -7.66
CA GLU A 41 8.68 -0.74 -6.95
C GLU A 41 8.39 0.76 -6.80
N ALA A 42 8.54 1.26 -5.57
CA ALA A 42 8.52 2.67 -5.24
C ALA A 42 9.62 2.98 -4.20
N PRO A 43 10.27 4.15 -4.26
CA PRO A 43 11.25 4.52 -3.24
C PRO A 43 10.55 4.72 -1.90
N ASN A 44 11.22 4.32 -0.80
CA ASN A 44 10.76 4.68 0.54
C ASN A 44 11.23 6.10 0.86
N GLU A 45 10.28 7.03 0.92
CA GLU A 45 10.55 8.43 1.27
C GLU A 45 9.94 8.87 2.61
N ALA A 46 9.10 8.04 3.25
CA ALA A 46 8.28 8.47 4.38
C ALA A 46 8.75 7.99 5.75
N PHE A 47 9.33 6.81 5.87
CA PHE A 47 9.61 6.18 7.15
C PHE A 47 11.03 5.61 7.23
N LYS A 48 11.44 5.22 8.42
CA LYS A 48 12.70 4.49 8.69
C LYS A 48 12.45 3.34 9.67
N SER A 49 13.44 2.46 9.78
CA SER A 49 13.42 1.40 10.80
C SER A 49 13.37 1.99 12.22
N GLY A 50 12.57 1.36 13.09
CA GLY A 50 12.33 1.80 14.46
C GLY A 50 11.15 2.76 14.61
N GLU A 51 10.39 3.04 13.54
CA GLU A 51 9.16 3.82 13.68
C GLU A 51 8.11 3.01 14.47
N HIS A 52 7.53 3.66 15.48
CA HIS A 52 6.48 3.10 16.32
C HIS A 52 5.35 4.12 16.50
N VAL A 53 4.14 3.74 16.09
CA VAL A 53 2.94 4.57 16.15
C VAL A 53 1.91 3.87 17.01
N MET A 54 1.33 4.61 17.97
CA MET A 54 0.30 4.11 18.88
C MET A 54 -1.02 4.84 18.61
N TYR A 55 -2.11 4.10 18.70
CA TYR A 55 -3.47 4.60 18.53
C TYR A 55 -4.35 4.23 19.71
N ASP A 56 -5.26 5.12 20.09
CA ASP A 56 -6.41 4.81 20.91
C ASP A 56 -7.60 4.48 20.00
N LEU A 57 -8.28 3.36 20.28
CA LEU A 57 -9.42 2.89 19.51
C LEU A 57 -10.72 3.22 20.25
N PHE A 58 -11.68 3.78 19.50
CA PHE A 58 -13.01 4.11 20.00
C PHE A 58 -14.07 3.40 19.15
N PHE A 59 -15.17 3.03 19.80
CA PHE A 59 -16.33 2.45 19.15
C PHE A 59 -17.59 3.22 19.56
N ASN A 60 -18.46 3.50 18.58
CA ASN A 60 -19.76 4.12 18.84
C ASN A 60 -20.82 3.05 18.98
N TRP A 61 -21.41 2.97 20.18
CA TRP A 61 -22.55 2.13 20.48
C TRP A 61 -23.74 2.98 20.88
N LYS A 62 -24.82 2.96 20.12
CA LYS A 62 -26.06 3.68 20.42
C LYS A 62 -25.79 5.16 20.83
N PHE A 63 -25.05 5.89 20.02
CA PHE A 63 -24.69 7.30 20.21
C PHE A 63 -23.65 7.62 21.30
N VAL A 64 -23.10 6.62 21.98
CA VAL A 64 -22.04 6.81 22.97
C VAL A 64 -20.71 6.33 22.43
N TRP A 65 -19.70 7.18 22.46
CA TRP A 65 -18.32 6.79 22.14
C TRP A 65 -17.65 6.20 23.38
N ILE A 66 -17.16 4.99 23.27
CA ILE A 66 -16.41 4.32 24.31
C ILE A 66 -14.97 4.02 23.81
N LYS A 67 -13.99 4.19 24.69
CA LYS A 67 -12.63 3.78 24.41
C LYS A 67 -12.60 2.26 24.38
N ALA A 68 -12.44 1.71 23.17
CA ALA A 68 -12.60 0.27 22.91
C ALA A 68 -11.29 -0.51 23.07
N GLY A 69 -10.14 0.13 22.86
CA GLY A 69 -8.87 -0.56 22.89
C GLY A 69 -7.71 0.32 22.45
N ILE A 70 -6.65 -0.34 22.02
CA ILE A 70 -5.43 0.28 21.49
C ILE A 70 -4.99 -0.44 20.21
N ALA A 71 -4.26 0.27 19.35
CA ALA A 71 -3.51 -0.35 18.27
C ALA A 71 -2.08 0.20 18.25
N SER A 72 -1.14 -0.60 17.74
CA SER A 72 0.24 -0.19 17.51
C SER A 72 0.73 -0.65 16.15
N LEU A 73 1.40 0.24 15.44
CA LEU A 73 2.07 -0.06 14.17
C LEU A 73 3.57 0.14 14.37
N THR A 74 4.36 -0.89 14.09
CA THR A 74 5.82 -0.84 14.13
C THR A 74 6.39 -1.11 12.75
N THR A 75 7.47 -0.40 12.41
CA THR A 75 8.20 -0.57 11.15
C THR A 75 9.66 -0.87 11.46
N ASN A 76 10.17 -2.01 11.01
CA ASN A 76 11.54 -2.42 11.25
C ASN A 76 12.21 -2.90 9.97
N ALA A 77 13.50 -2.59 9.81
CA ALA A 77 14.32 -3.24 8.80
C ALA A 77 14.46 -4.74 9.11
N THR A 78 14.45 -5.55 8.08
CA THR A 78 14.57 -7.02 8.17
C THR A 78 15.19 -7.56 6.88
N THR A 79 15.26 -8.87 6.77
CA THR A 79 15.57 -9.55 5.50
C THR A 79 14.44 -10.51 5.14
N TYR A 80 14.19 -10.66 3.85
CA TYR A 80 13.28 -11.66 3.30
C TYR A 80 13.96 -12.41 2.14
N HIS A 81 14.11 -13.73 2.29
CA HIS A 81 14.92 -14.54 1.35
C HIS A 81 16.31 -13.93 1.10
N SER A 82 17.02 -13.56 2.19
CA SER A 82 18.36 -12.94 2.20
C SER A 82 18.47 -11.59 1.49
N LYS A 83 17.35 -10.94 1.16
CA LYS A 83 17.32 -9.59 0.59
C LYS A 83 16.84 -8.57 1.61
N PRO A 84 17.36 -7.33 1.61
CA PRO A 84 16.87 -6.26 2.46
C PRO A 84 15.37 -6.05 2.30
N ALA A 85 14.67 -5.81 3.42
CA ALA A 85 13.23 -5.65 3.46
C ALA A 85 12.80 -4.80 4.65
N TYR A 86 11.55 -4.34 4.67
CA TYR A 86 10.89 -3.77 5.82
C TYR A 86 9.77 -4.69 6.29
N ARG A 87 9.64 -4.81 7.62
CA ARG A 87 8.52 -5.50 8.27
C ARG A 87 7.66 -4.49 8.99
N PHE A 88 6.38 -4.51 8.68
CA PHE A 88 5.33 -3.80 9.41
C PHE A 88 4.58 -4.79 10.28
N ASN A 89 4.35 -4.43 11.55
CA ASN A 89 3.46 -5.20 12.41
C ASN A 89 2.41 -4.24 12.98
N LEU A 90 1.15 -4.56 12.72
CA LEU A 90 -0.01 -3.89 13.33
C LEU A 90 -0.65 -4.86 14.33
N LEU A 91 -0.76 -4.42 15.57
CA LEU A 91 -1.45 -5.11 16.64
C LEU A 91 -2.66 -4.28 17.06
N SER A 92 -3.84 -4.88 17.13
CA SER A 92 -5.06 -4.24 17.62
C SER A 92 -5.68 -5.08 18.74
N ILE A 93 -5.91 -4.46 19.90
CA ILE A 93 -6.37 -5.16 21.09
C ILE A 93 -7.52 -4.39 21.73
N SER A 94 -8.68 -5.04 21.90
CA SER A 94 -9.79 -4.49 22.67
C SER A 94 -9.47 -4.50 24.17
N SER A 95 -10.03 -3.55 24.92
CA SER A 95 -9.91 -3.47 26.37
C SER A 95 -10.71 -4.59 27.04
N LYS A 96 -10.31 -4.99 28.27
CA LYS A 96 -11.03 -6.00 29.06
C LYS A 96 -12.52 -5.71 29.23
N LYS A 97 -12.91 -4.41 29.32
CA LYS A 97 -14.31 -4.02 29.44
C LYS A 97 -15.11 -4.29 28.16
N VAL A 98 -14.47 -4.14 26.99
CA VAL A 98 -15.09 -4.38 25.69
C VAL A 98 -15.07 -5.86 25.33
N ASP A 99 -14.06 -6.62 25.78
CA ASP A 99 -13.94 -8.06 25.55
C ASP A 99 -15.18 -8.84 25.99
N PHE A 100 -15.89 -8.35 27.01
CA PHE A 100 -17.13 -8.98 27.48
C PHE A 100 -18.23 -8.99 26.39
N PHE A 101 -18.24 -7.97 25.50
CA PHE A 101 -19.20 -7.85 24.41
C PHE A 101 -18.62 -8.31 23.10
N PHE A 102 -17.39 -7.90 22.80
CA PHE A 102 -16.71 -8.19 21.55
C PHE A 102 -15.19 -8.19 21.73
N LYS A 103 -14.61 -9.39 21.85
CA LYS A 103 -13.16 -9.57 21.92
C LYS A 103 -12.54 -9.33 20.55
N MET A 104 -11.53 -8.47 20.48
CA MET A 104 -10.72 -8.22 19.28
C MET A 104 -9.23 -8.38 19.61
N ARG A 105 -8.57 -9.25 18.87
CA ARG A 105 -7.12 -9.51 18.95
C ARG A 105 -6.62 -9.73 17.53
N ASP A 106 -6.28 -8.64 16.86
CA ASP A 106 -5.81 -8.72 15.49
C ASP A 106 -4.31 -8.48 15.43
N THR A 107 -3.62 -9.32 14.70
CA THR A 107 -2.20 -9.20 14.40
C THR A 107 -2.01 -9.22 12.90
N LEU A 108 -1.44 -8.15 12.35
CA LEU A 108 -1.10 -8.08 10.94
C LEU A 108 0.41 -7.95 10.82
N THR A 109 1.00 -8.73 9.92
CA THR A 109 2.40 -8.62 9.53
C THR A 109 2.46 -8.45 8.02
N CYS A 110 3.19 -7.44 7.57
CA CYS A 110 3.49 -7.24 6.17
C CYS A 110 5.02 -7.17 5.99
N ILE A 111 5.54 -7.80 4.96
CA ILE A 111 6.92 -7.66 4.52
C ILE A 111 6.91 -7.08 3.12
N VAL A 112 7.60 -5.96 2.96
CA VAL A 112 7.86 -5.34 1.66
C VAL A 112 9.36 -5.34 1.40
N GLY A 113 9.77 -5.41 0.13
CA GLY A 113 11.17 -5.25 -0.23
C GLY A 113 11.69 -3.84 0.04
N GLU A 114 12.95 -3.60 -0.24
CA GLU A 114 13.61 -2.29 -0.04
C GLU A 114 12.94 -1.17 -0.83
N LYS A 115 12.36 -1.49 -1.98
CA LYS A 115 11.60 -0.58 -2.84
C LYS A 115 10.08 -0.71 -2.63
N LEU A 116 9.66 -1.12 -1.46
CA LEU A 116 8.26 -1.21 -1.02
C LEU A 116 7.39 -2.18 -1.83
N GLU A 117 7.95 -3.03 -2.68
CA GLU A 117 7.19 -4.06 -3.36
C GLU A 117 6.68 -5.11 -2.36
N PRO A 118 5.38 -5.49 -2.36
CA PRO A 118 4.82 -6.51 -1.48
C PRO A 118 5.55 -7.85 -1.61
N ARG A 119 5.80 -8.54 -0.49
CA ARG A 119 6.45 -9.86 -0.45
C ARG A 119 5.63 -10.88 0.31
N TYR A 120 5.15 -10.51 1.48
CA TYR A 120 4.37 -11.39 2.33
C TYR A 120 3.42 -10.59 3.21
N PHE A 121 2.23 -11.10 3.39
CA PHE A 121 1.24 -10.58 4.31
C PHE A 121 0.62 -11.69 5.13
N ARG A 122 0.35 -11.40 6.40
CA ARG A 122 -0.40 -12.28 7.30
C ARG A 122 -1.31 -11.44 8.19
N LYS A 123 -2.59 -11.81 8.27
CA LYS A 123 -3.55 -11.30 9.24
C LYS A 123 -4.08 -12.45 10.08
N GLY A 124 -3.79 -12.47 11.39
CA GLY A 124 -4.48 -13.30 12.36
C GLY A 124 -5.55 -12.45 13.03
N ALA A 125 -6.81 -12.78 12.85
CA ALA A 125 -7.94 -12.03 13.38
C ALA A 125 -8.75 -12.88 14.36
N GLU A 126 -8.82 -12.45 15.64
CA GLU A 126 -9.75 -12.98 16.63
C GLU A 126 -10.81 -11.92 16.92
N GLU A 127 -11.97 -12.09 16.33
CA GLU A 127 -13.09 -11.14 16.35
C GLU A 127 -14.33 -11.83 16.96
N GLY A 128 -14.58 -11.62 18.24
CA GLY A 128 -15.63 -12.30 18.98
C GLY A 128 -15.40 -13.81 19.01
N LYS A 129 -16.32 -14.57 18.39
CA LYS A 129 -16.20 -16.03 18.27
C LYS A 129 -15.43 -16.49 17.02
N ARG A 130 -15.17 -15.59 16.11
CA ARG A 130 -14.50 -15.88 14.84
C ARG A 130 -12.98 -15.83 15.03
N TYR A 131 -12.30 -16.77 14.40
CA TYR A 131 -10.85 -16.74 14.24
C TYR A 131 -10.48 -17.13 12.83
N THR A 132 -9.67 -16.32 12.18
CA THR A 132 -9.14 -16.61 10.84
C THR A 132 -7.67 -16.19 10.76
N VAL A 133 -6.91 -16.93 9.96
CA VAL A 133 -5.58 -16.53 9.53
C VAL A 133 -5.58 -16.38 8.02
N ASP A 134 -5.30 -15.18 7.54
CA ASP A 134 -5.11 -14.88 6.13
C ASP A 134 -3.64 -14.69 5.84
N GLU A 135 -3.14 -15.33 4.80
CA GLU A 135 -1.77 -15.18 4.32
C GLU A 135 -1.77 -14.88 2.82
N ALA A 136 -0.82 -14.09 2.35
CA ALA A 136 -0.59 -13.82 0.95
C ALA A 136 0.92 -13.75 0.66
N TRP A 137 1.35 -14.43 -0.39
CA TRP A 137 2.72 -14.41 -0.90
C TRP A 137 2.73 -13.79 -2.27
N PHE A 138 3.63 -12.81 -2.47
CA PHE A 138 3.74 -12.05 -3.71
C PHE A 138 5.05 -12.40 -4.42
N SER A 139 4.96 -12.65 -5.72
CA SER A 139 6.11 -12.87 -6.58
C SER A 139 5.94 -12.16 -7.92
N TYR A 140 7.05 -11.88 -8.59
CA TYR A 140 7.07 -11.05 -9.80
C TYR A 140 7.86 -11.77 -10.88
N LYS A 141 7.24 -11.98 -12.03
CA LYS A 141 7.86 -12.62 -13.17
C LYS A 141 7.20 -12.14 -14.47
N ASP A 142 8.01 -11.88 -15.48
CA ASP A 142 7.56 -11.53 -16.84
C ASP A 142 6.57 -10.35 -16.89
N GLY A 143 6.77 -9.35 -15.99
CA GLY A 143 5.91 -8.18 -15.90
C GLY A 143 4.55 -8.44 -15.22
N LEU A 144 4.37 -9.60 -14.59
CA LEU A 144 3.17 -9.95 -13.83
C LEU A 144 3.48 -10.01 -12.33
N CYS A 145 2.51 -9.60 -11.53
CA CYS A 145 2.43 -9.83 -10.10
C CYS A 145 1.60 -11.08 -9.84
N PHE A 146 2.18 -12.09 -9.23
CA PHE A 146 1.49 -13.32 -8.82
C PHE A 146 1.24 -13.28 -7.33
N VAL A 147 0.04 -13.68 -6.92
CA VAL A 147 -0.39 -13.71 -5.52
C VAL A 147 -0.99 -15.07 -5.18
N ASN A 148 -0.33 -15.78 -4.28
CA ASN A 148 -0.87 -17.00 -3.68
C ASN A 148 -1.46 -16.63 -2.33
N GLN A 149 -2.73 -16.96 -2.09
CA GLN A 149 -3.44 -16.62 -0.86
C GLN A 149 -3.91 -17.90 -0.16
N LYS A 150 -3.92 -17.85 1.17
CA LYS A 150 -4.41 -18.91 2.02
C LYS A 150 -5.20 -18.33 3.18
N ARG A 151 -6.42 -18.82 3.36
CA ARG A 151 -7.21 -18.58 4.57
C ARG A 151 -7.36 -19.86 5.35
N THR A 152 -7.03 -19.81 6.63
CA THR A 152 -7.27 -20.90 7.59
C THR A 152 -8.34 -20.44 8.57
N TYR A 153 -9.40 -21.23 8.72
CA TYR A 153 -10.48 -21.02 9.68
C TYR A 153 -10.20 -21.71 11.02
N ARG A 154 -10.97 -21.36 12.04
CA ARG A 154 -10.83 -21.91 13.41
C ARG A 154 -10.97 -23.44 13.48
N ASP A 155 -11.82 -24.02 12.67
CA ASP A 155 -12.09 -25.47 12.56
C ASP A 155 -11.04 -26.23 11.75
N GLY A 156 -10.06 -25.51 11.19
CA GLY A 156 -9.00 -26.08 10.38
C GLY A 156 -9.31 -26.12 8.88
N GLU A 157 -10.49 -25.66 8.43
CA GLU A 157 -10.77 -25.51 7.01
C GLU A 157 -9.76 -24.53 6.38
N ILE A 158 -9.26 -24.89 5.19
CA ILE A 158 -8.30 -24.11 4.43
C ILE A 158 -8.89 -23.78 3.06
N VAL A 159 -8.78 -22.52 2.67
CA VAL A 159 -9.10 -22.04 1.32
C VAL A 159 -7.83 -21.44 0.73
N GLU A 160 -7.40 -21.96 -0.42
CA GLU A 160 -6.25 -21.44 -1.19
C GLU A 160 -6.72 -20.87 -2.52
N THR A 161 -6.14 -19.76 -2.94
CA THR A 161 -6.43 -19.12 -4.22
C THR A 161 -5.16 -18.56 -4.84
N GLU A 162 -5.09 -18.56 -6.16
CA GLU A 162 -4.02 -17.95 -6.93
C GLU A 162 -4.60 -16.85 -7.82
N TYR A 163 -3.82 -15.79 -8.02
CA TYR A 163 -4.19 -14.66 -8.84
C TYR A 163 -2.95 -14.06 -9.51
N SER A 164 -3.13 -13.49 -10.70
CA SER A 164 -2.08 -12.70 -11.34
C SER A 164 -2.65 -11.47 -12.04
N ASP A 165 -1.91 -10.37 -12.03
CA ASP A 165 -2.28 -9.11 -12.68
C ASP A 165 -1.03 -8.46 -13.28
N SER A 166 -1.21 -7.72 -14.36
CA SER A 166 -0.18 -6.84 -14.90
C SER A 166 0.04 -5.58 -14.05
N ARG A 167 -0.84 -5.26 -13.12
CA ARG A 167 -0.71 -4.21 -12.12
C ARG A 167 -0.14 -4.76 -10.82
N CYS A 168 0.31 -3.87 -9.94
CA CYS A 168 0.71 -4.25 -8.59
C CYS A 168 -0.52 -4.64 -7.76
N VAL A 169 -0.48 -5.82 -7.15
CA VAL A 169 -1.46 -6.26 -6.16
C VAL A 169 -0.90 -5.97 -4.77
N PHE A 170 -1.70 -5.34 -3.92
CA PHE A 170 -1.31 -4.96 -2.56
C PHE A 170 -2.03 -5.79 -1.51
N ASP A 171 -1.50 -5.78 -0.30
CA ASP A 171 -2.25 -6.01 0.94
C ASP A 171 -2.51 -4.67 1.64
N MET A 172 -3.29 -4.69 2.73
CA MET A 172 -3.71 -3.47 3.41
C MET A 172 -2.56 -2.68 4.08
N LEU A 173 -1.43 -3.31 4.40
CA LEU A 173 -0.27 -2.62 4.98
C LEU A 173 0.75 -2.21 3.92
N SER A 174 0.92 -2.99 2.86
CA SER A 174 1.83 -2.63 1.77
C SER A 174 1.33 -1.43 0.97
N ILE A 175 0.01 -1.31 0.74
CA ILE A 175 -0.54 -0.09 0.12
C ILE A 175 -0.36 1.13 1.03
N LEU A 176 -0.52 0.99 2.36
CA LEU A 176 -0.24 2.06 3.30
C LEU A 176 1.23 2.48 3.24
N ALA A 177 2.16 1.52 3.25
CA ALA A 177 3.60 1.77 3.18
C ALA A 177 3.97 2.54 1.91
N GLN A 178 3.44 2.12 0.76
CA GLN A 178 3.74 2.75 -0.53
C GLN A 178 3.06 4.11 -0.67
N ALA A 179 1.78 4.24 -0.27
CA ALA A 179 1.03 5.49 -0.35
C ALA A 179 1.63 6.61 0.52
N ARG A 180 2.27 6.26 1.65
CA ARG A 180 3.01 7.24 2.48
C ARG A 180 4.21 7.87 1.76
N SER A 181 4.73 7.23 0.72
CA SER A 181 5.86 7.73 -0.08
C SER A 181 5.42 8.46 -1.36
N TYR A 182 4.13 8.60 -1.63
CA TYR A 182 3.64 9.36 -2.79
C TYR A 182 3.68 10.87 -2.52
N ASP A 183 4.01 11.66 -3.54
CA ASP A 183 3.96 13.12 -3.47
C ASP A 183 2.49 13.59 -3.67
N PRO A 184 1.87 14.24 -2.67
CA PRO A 184 0.48 14.68 -2.76
C PRO A 184 0.28 15.95 -3.58
N LYS A 185 1.35 16.62 -4.08
CA LYS A 185 1.24 17.92 -4.78
C LYS A 185 0.34 17.87 -6.01
N ASP A 186 0.29 16.71 -6.68
CA ASP A 186 -0.47 16.52 -7.91
C ASP A 186 -1.89 16.00 -7.67
N TYR A 187 -2.30 15.76 -6.41
CA TYR A 187 -3.62 15.24 -6.12
C TYR A 187 -4.71 16.30 -6.32
N LYS A 188 -5.72 15.93 -7.12
CA LYS A 188 -6.93 16.75 -7.33
C LYS A 188 -8.06 16.20 -6.47
N VAL A 189 -8.81 17.10 -5.82
CA VAL A 189 -9.99 16.72 -5.04
C VAL A 189 -10.95 15.93 -5.94
N GLY A 190 -11.40 14.77 -5.47
CA GLY A 190 -12.20 13.81 -6.23
C GLY A 190 -11.40 12.82 -7.08
N GLN A 191 -10.07 12.93 -7.12
CA GLN A 191 -9.22 11.96 -7.82
C GLN A 191 -9.37 10.58 -7.21
N LYS A 192 -9.64 9.59 -8.07
CA LYS A 192 -9.74 8.17 -7.74
C LYS A 192 -8.41 7.47 -7.99
N ILE A 193 -8.00 6.65 -7.04
CA ILE A 193 -6.83 5.79 -7.09
C ILE A 193 -7.34 4.36 -6.94
N ASN A 194 -7.31 3.59 -8.04
CA ASN A 194 -7.78 2.21 -8.08
C ASN A 194 -6.60 1.24 -8.03
N PHE A 195 -6.72 0.19 -7.24
CA PHE A 195 -5.69 -0.85 -7.13
C PHE A 195 -6.31 -2.19 -6.71
N PRO A 196 -5.77 -3.33 -7.19
CA PRO A 196 -6.16 -4.66 -6.73
C PRO A 196 -5.55 -4.95 -5.36
N MET A 197 -6.35 -5.48 -4.43
CA MET A 197 -5.94 -5.83 -3.06
C MET A 197 -6.28 -7.28 -2.72
N ALA A 198 -5.28 -8.00 -2.21
CA ALA A 198 -5.43 -9.34 -1.67
C ALA A 198 -6.13 -9.31 -0.31
N THR A 199 -7.24 -10.04 -0.18
CA THR A 199 -8.10 -10.05 1.03
C THR A 199 -8.03 -11.37 1.81
N GLY A 200 -7.08 -12.25 1.44
CA GLY A 200 -6.88 -13.58 2.04
C GLY A 200 -7.69 -14.69 1.36
N ARG A 201 -8.72 -14.36 0.58
CA ARG A 201 -9.53 -15.34 -0.19
C ARG A 201 -9.57 -15.04 -1.68
N ARG A 202 -9.48 -13.78 -2.02
CA ARG A 202 -9.58 -13.27 -3.39
C ARG A 202 -8.84 -11.94 -3.51
N VAL A 203 -8.63 -11.51 -4.72
CA VAL A 203 -8.19 -10.15 -5.02
C VAL A 203 -9.41 -9.34 -5.42
N GLU A 204 -9.54 -8.16 -4.83
CA GLU A 204 -10.66 -7.24 -5.07
C GLU A 204 -10.13 -5.88 -5.52
N GLU A 205 -10.84 -5.26 -6.45
CA GLU A 205 -10.56 -3.89 -6.86
C GLU A 205 -10.97 -2.92 -5.73
N GLN A 206 -10.04 -2.06 -5.34
CA GLN A 206 -10.24 -1.10 -4.27
C GLN A 206 -10.11 0.32 -4.82
N THR A 207 -10.80 1.27 -4.18
CA THR A 207 -10.77 2.67 -4.59
C THR A 207 -10.51 3.57 -3.40
N LEU A 208 -9.44 4.39 -3.49
CA LEU A 208 -9.23 5.55 -2.64
C LEU A 208 -9.62 6.81 -3.39
N ILE A 209 -10.27 7.75 -2.72
CA ILE A 209 -10.64 9.05 -3.27
C ILE A 209 -10.02 10.14 -2.43
N TYR A 210 -9.22 11.02 -3.04
CA TYR A 210 -8.70 12.20 -2.35
C TYR A 210 -9.79 13.24 -2.12
N ARG A 211 -9.99 13.67 -0.87
CA ARG A 211 -11.06 14.59 -0.45
C ARG A 211 -10.54 15.99 -0.09
N GLY A 212 -9.26 16.28 -0.33
CA GLY A 212 -8.65 17.55 0.03
C GLY A 212 -7.98 17.54 1.40
N MET A 213 -7.81 18.70 2.00
CA MET A 213 -7.12 18.88 3.29
C MET A 213 -8.08 19.34 4.39
N LYS A 214 -7.80 18.90 5.64
CA LYS A 214 -8.52 19.34 6.85
C LYS A 214 -7.57 19.41 8.04
N ASN A 215 -7.86 20.31 8.99
CA ASN A 215 -7.21 20.32 10.29
C ASN A 215 -7.96 19.36 11.21
N ILE A 216 -7.24 18.44 11.84
CA ILE A 216 -7.80 17.33 12.62
C ILE A 216 -7.14 17.33 14.00
N ALA A 217 -7.97 17.41 15.05
CA ALA A 217 -7.53 17.17 16.41
C ALA A 217 -7.36 15.65 16.65
N ALA A 218 -6.23 15.26 17.24
CA ALA A 218 -5.97 13.92 17.75
C ALA A 218 -6.30 13.85 19.27
N GLU A 219 -6.24 12.65 19.84
CA GLU A 219 -6.51 12.45 21.28
C GLU A 219 -5.46 13.06 22.22
N ASN A 220 -4.31 13.44 21.71
CA ASN A 220 -3.22 14.05 22.45
C ASN A 220 -3.29 15.60 22.48
N ASP A 221 -4.48 16.17 22.27
CA ASP A 221 -4.75 17.62 22.17
C ASP A 221 -3.99 18.34 21.05
N THR A 222 -3.29 17.59 20.21
CA THR A 222 -2.53 18.13 19.09
C THR A 222 -3.40 18.19 17.84
N THR A 223 -3.41 19.34 17.17
CA THR A 223 -4.09 19.53 15.88
C THR A 223 -3.09 19.41 14.74
N TYR A 224 -3.42 18.56 13.75
CA TYR A 224 -2.61 18.32 12.59
C TYR A 224 -3.30 18.80 11.30
N ARG A 225 -2.54 19.37 10.38
CA ARG A 225 -2.96 19.56 8.99
C ARG A 225 -2.87 18.21 8.29
N CYS A 226 -3.98 17.73 7.72
CA CYS A 226 -4.10 16.39 7.14
C CYS A 226 -4.64 16.42 5.73
N LEU A 227 -4.10 15.52 4.90
CA LEU A 227 -4.69 15.04 3.67
C LEU A 227 -5.81 14.05 4.02
N VAL A 228 -6.94 14.11 3.32
CA VAL A 228 -8.10 13.27 3.60
C VAL A 228 -8.33 12.34 2.42
N PHE A 229 -8.42 11.03 2.68
CA PHE A 229 -8.73 10.01 1.71
C PHE A 229 -9.91 9.17 2.17
N SER A 230 -10.86 8.92 1.27
CA SER A 230 -11.95 7.96 1.50
C SER A 230 -11.65 6.65 0.79
N PHE A 231 -11.63 5.56 1.52
CA PHE A 231 -11.70 4.21 0.98
C PHE A 231 -13.18 3.86 0.76
N VAL A 232 -13.54 3.55 -0.46
CA VAL A 232 -14.93 3.38 -0.86
C VAL A 232 -15.16 2.04 -1.55
N GLU A 233 -16.35 1.49 -1.33
CA GLU A 233 -16.94 0.40 -2.09
C GLU A 233 -18.08 0.95 -2.95
N TYR A 234 -18.44 0.24 -4.01
CA TYR A 234 -19.59 0.55 -4.83
C TYR A 234 -20.66 -0.50 -4.63
N THR A 235 -21.89 -0.05 -4.37
CA THR A 235 -23.06 -0.94 -4.32
C THR A 235 -23.37 -1.47 -5.72
N ASP A 236 -24.19 -2.51 -5.82
CA ASP A 236 -24.66 -3.08 -7.10
C ASP A 236 -25.32 -2.03 -8.03
N LYS A 237 -25.83 -0.95 -7.44
CA LYS A 237 -26.40 0.20 -8.18
C LYS A 237 -25.36 1.27 -8.53
N GLY A 238 -24.06 1.00 -8.33
CA GLY A 238 -22.97 1.95 -8.60
C GLY A 238 -22.89 3.13 -7.63
N LYS A 239 -23.65 3.10 -6.50
CA LYS A 239 -23.60 4.16 -5.50
C LYS A 239 -22.35 3.98 -4.63
N GLU A 240 -21.60 5.06 -4.43
CA GLU A 240 -20.45 5.11 -3.54
C GLU A 240 -20.87 4.91 -2.08
N LYS A 241 -20.19 4.02 -1.38
CA LYS A 241 -20.31 3.75 0.05
C LYS A 241 -18.94 3.92 0.68
N GLU A 242 -18.80 4.90 1.54
CA GLU A 242 -17.56 5.10 2.30
C GLU A 242 -17.42 4.00 3.36
N VAL A 243 -16.23 3.39 3.41
CA VAL A 243 -15.89 2.31 4.34
C VAL A 243 -14.91 2.83 5.40
N ILE A 244 -13.89 3.58 4.97
CA ILE A 244 -12.88 4.17 5.87
C ILE A 244 -12.54 5.56 5.35
N THR A 245 -12.46 6.55 6.27
CA THR A 245 -11.80 7.83 6.01
C THR A 245 -10.45 7.86 6.71
N PHE A 246 -9.40 8.11 5.95
CA PHE A 246 -8.03 8.30 6.43
C PHE A 246 -7.71 9.77 6.51
N TYR A 247 -7.16 10.22 7.65
CA TYR A 247 -6.59 11.55 7.84
C TYR A 247 -5.09 11.38 8.05
N ILE A 248 -4.31 11.79 7.05
CA ILE A 248 -2.87 11.56 6.95
C ILE A 248 -2.14 12.89 7.11
N THR A 249 -1.07 12.97 7.90
CA THR A 249 -0.30 14.22 8.05
C THR A 249 0.16 14.77 6.70
N ASP A 250 -0.03 16.09 6.50
CA ASP A 250 0.51 16.83 5.36
C ASP A 250 1.96 17.25 5.65
N ASP A 251 2.82 16.24 5.80
CA ASP A 251 4.27 16.37 5.93
C ASP A 251 4.95 15.11 5.36
N LYS A 252 6.27 15.10 5.28
CA LYS A 252 7.03 14.01 4.66
C LYS A 252 6.85 12.63 5.31
N ASN A 253 6.31 12.53 6.54
CA ASN A 253 6.07 11.24 7.18
C ASN A 253 4.77 10.60 6.71
N HIS A 254 3.77 11.38 6.24
CA HIS A 254 2.44 10.93 5.86
C HIS A 254 1.84 9.93 6.86
N LEU A 255 1.86 10.31 8.15
CA LEU A 255 1.38 9.45 9.23
C LEU A 255 -0.15 9.48 9.31
N PRO A 256 -0.83 8.34 9.45
CA PRO A 256 -2.24 8.32 9.81
C PRO A 256 -2.45 8.94 11.20
N VAL A 257 -3.20 10.05 11.28
CA VAL A 257 -3.56 10.73 12.54
C VAL A 257 -4.89 10.22 13.06
N ARG A 258 -5.82 9.97 12.16
CA ARG A 258 -7.15 9.47 12.48
C ARG A 258 -7.67 8.59 11.36
N LEU A 259 -8.39 7.54 11.73
CA LEU A 259 -9.19 6.71 10.85
C LEU A 259 -10.61 6.70 11.37
N ASP A 260 -11.58 6.98 10.50
CA ASP A 260 -13.00 6.78 10.77
C ASP A 260 -13.48 5.58 9.97
N MET A 261 -13.94 4.54 10.65
CA MET A 261 -14.38 3.26 10.04
C MET A 261 -15.89 3.13 10.18
N PHE A 262 -16.58 2.95 9.04
CA PHE A 262 -18.03 2.78 8.97
C PHE A 262 -18.35 1.29 8.91
N LEU A 263 -18.81 0.75 10.03
CA LEU A 263 -19.09 -0.67 10.18
C LEU A 263 -20.57 -0.96 9.89
N ASN A 264 -20.90 -2.23 9.67
CA ASN A 264 -22.31 -2.63 9.49
C ASN A 264 -23.15 -2.35 10.75
N ILE A 265 -22.53 -2.38 11.92
CA ILE A 265 -23.15 -2.03 13.20
C ILE A 265 -22.27 -0.98 13.87
N GLY A 266 -22.72 0.29 13.87
CA GLY A 266 -22.00 1.40 14.48
C GLY A 266 -20.81 1.89 13.65
N SER A 267 -19.88 2.56 14.32
CA SER A 267 -18.64 3.06 13.72
C SER A 267 -17.49 2.96 14.71
N ALA A 268 -16.28 2.87 14.18
CA ALA A 268 -15.08 2.88 14.99
C ALA A 268 -14.14 4.02 14.56
N LYS A 269 -13.32 4.48 15.48
CA LYS A 269 -12.29 5.48 15.21
C LYS A 269 -10.97 5.04 15.83
N ALA A 270 -9.89 5.31 15.09
CA ALA A 270 -8.54 5.23 15.63
C ALA A 270 -7.96 6.64 15.65
N PHE A 271 -7.42 7.08 16.79
CA PHE A 271 -6.76 8.37 16.94
C PHE A 271 -5.29 8.18 17.29
N LEU A 272 -4.42 8.92 16.64
CA LEU A 272 -3.00 8.96 16.97
C LEU A 272 -2.81 9.37 18.42
N LYS A 273 -2.18 8.49 19.21
CA LYS A 273 -1.81 8.74 20.60
C LYS A 273 -0.37 9.21 20.73
N SER A 274 0.54 8.50 20.09
CA SER A 274 1.96 8.85 20.09
C SER A 274 2.68 8.27 18.87
N VAL A 275 3.77 8.94 18.50
CA VAL A 275 4.71 8.44 17.48
C VAL A 275 6.14 8.64 17.98
N SER A 276 6.99 7.67 17.70
CA SER A 276 8.43 7.75 17.93
C SER A 276 9.17 7.10 16.76
N GLY A 277 10.44 7.44 16.58
CA GLY A 277 11.26 6.89 15.51
C GLY A 277 10.88 7.34 14.10
N ASN A 278 9.99 8.32 13.94
CA ASN A 278 9.63 8.90 12.64
C ASN A 278 10.87 9.45 11.91
N ARG A 279 10.83 9.43 10.58
CA ARG A 279 11.99 9.81 9.75
C ARG A 279 12.24 11.30 9.73
N TYR A 280 11.17 12.11 9.71
CA TYR A 280 11.22 13.56 9.61
C TYR A 280 10.50 14.24 10.77
N PRO A 281 10.78 15.52 11.08
CA PRO A 281 9.97 16.30 12.00
C PRO A 281 8.50 16.36 11.56
N LEU A 282 7.56 16.41 12.53
CA LEU A 282 6.13 16.55 12.27
C LEU A 282 5.80 18.03 12.00
N THR A 283 5.98 18.48 10.77
CA THR A 283 5.71 19.88 10.36
C THR A 283 4.24 20.16 10.08
N SER A 284 3.40 19.14 10.13
CA SER A 284 1.95 19.22 10.00
C SER A 284 1.24 19.68 11.29
N ILE A 285 1.94 19.71 12.43
CA ILE A 285 1.38 20.18 13.70
C ILE A 285 1.08 21.67 13.60
N ILE A 286 -0.19 22.06 13.94
CA ILE A 286 -0.69 23.43 13.93
C ILE A 286 -0.74 23.98 15.34
N SER A 287 -1.21 23.18 16.31
CA SER A 287 -1.32 23.53 17.72
C SER A 287 -1.14 22.31 18.61
N LYS A 288 -0.67 22.55 19.82
CA LYS A 288 -0.56 21.59 20.93
C LYS A 288 -1.33 22.11 22.10
#